data_ea6e79aa58f7327d55c7b2711bee9ef3
#
_entry.id   ea6e79aa58f7327d55c7b2711bee9ef3
#
_cell.length_a   1.000
_cell.length_b   1.000
_cell.length_c   1.000
_cell.angle_alpha   90.00
_cell.angle_beta   90.00
_cell.angle_gamma   90.00
#
_symmetry.space_group_name_H-M   'P 1'
#
loop_
_entity.id
_entity.type
_entity.pdbx_description
1 polymer ?
#
loop_
_entity_poly.entity_id
_entity_poly.type
_entity_poly.pdbx_seq_one_letter_code
_entity_poly.pdbx_strand_id
1 'polypeptide(L)'
;MAERNDISGLLAFIGREGDWRERLQDVVAEHLIPALEEFELDQEGLADLLGEQWTGVLWGCGFEDFLGQRYEDGNIVDLYLKRRGWKETALNRAYFAALRDAPVSLYEVSNVQPGTSMTLRDLLSDAAPVTVKEISATRTLKQWDRIAVRVVPERDHHVISGALLPFRAETVDFLISGLRDALKLKKRDALRLTRDQLLTCAPIFTTAWLFIEIDRALTPAQPQFTNSDGDDVLFHDLRYLFASGVTQRAVAERLDRVKGFLPQGPKLWSWLAERKGRGGKAGYGIMLDTQMEGVTVLGSMELKGKALLVTVNSTERADKVRKLIRDAAGDLLRSHLTTIRTVDQMRADQQRDRPSEEVEEIPPDFARQLMRDHMDKHYRETLDAPIPALGSKSPRQAVHTAAGREKVIDWLKLLENHSARHDEGPITEYDFSWMWAELGLEEHRM
;
A
#
# COMPACT_ATOMS: atom_id res chain seq x y z
N MET A 1 -32.06 3.44 -14.58
CA MET A 1 -30.84 2.71 -15.01
C MET A 1 -30.15 3.62 -16.00
N ALA A 2 -28.93 4.08 -15.72
CA ALA A 2 -28.14 4.77 -16.72
C ALA A 2 -27.92 3.78 -17.89
N GLU A 3 -28.21 4.20 -19.11
CA GLU A 3 -27.93 3.40 -20.31
C GLU A 3 -26.40 3.15 -20.33
N ARG A 4 -26.03 1.90 -20.18
CA ARG A 4 -24.64 1.48 -20.28
C ARG A 4 -24.23 1.61 -21.73
N ASN A 5 -23.08 2.24 -22.03
CA ASN A 5 -22.55 2.29 -23.37
C ASN A 5 -22.31 0.88 -23.90
N ASP A 6 -23.10 0.46 -24.89
CA ASP A 6 -23.09 -0.91 -25.40
C ASP A 6 -22.07 -1.04 -26.54
N ILE A 7 -21.02 -1.81 -26.32
CA ILE A 7 -19.96 -2.09 -27.31
C ILE A 7 -20.18 -3.37 -28.10
N SER A 8 -21.26 -4.13 -27.82
CA SER A 8 -21.50 -5.47 -28.41
C SER A 8 -21.62 -5.43 -29.93
N GLY A 9 -22.23 -4.38 -30.48
CA GLY A 9 -22.36 -4.18 -31.92
C GLY A 9 -21.02 -3.99 -32.61
N LEU A 10 -20.12 -3.23 -32.01
CA LEU A 10 -18.77 -3.00 -32.51
C LEU A 10 -17.91 -4.29 -32.41
N LEU A 11 -17.96 -4.99 -31.29
CA LEU A 11 -17.28 -6.28 -31.12
C LEU A 11 -17.74 -7.32 -32.15
N ALA A 12 -19.05 -7.45 -32.38
CA ALA A 12 -19.58 -8.35 -33.39
C ALA A 12 -19.19 -7.96 -34.82
N PHE A 13 -18.98 -6.68 -35.09
CA PHE A 13 -18.47 -6.19 -36.35
C PHE A 13 -17.02 -6.59 -36.55
N ILE A 14 -16.14 -6.31 -35.58
CA ILE A 14 -14.71 -6.66 -35.62
C ILE A 14 -14.52 -8.17 -35.80
N GLY A 15 -15.30 -8.97 -35.09
CA GLY A 15 -15.20 -10.45 -35.18
C GLY A 15 -15.52 -11.02 -36.56
N ARG A 16 -16.19 -10.27 -37.45
CA ARG A 16 -16.54 -10.68 -38.82
C ARG A 16 -15.55 -10.18 -39.85
N GLU A 17 -14.75 -9.21 -39.55
CA GLU A 17 -13.75 -8.62 -40.43
C GLU A 17 -12.37 -9.20 -40.06
N GLY A 18 -11.89 -10.21 -40.82
CA GLY A 18 -10.73 -11.03 -40.50
C GLY A 18 -9.47 -10.20 -40.17
N ASP A 19 -9.11 -9.27 -41.05
CA ASP A 19 -7.92 -8.41 -40.89
C ASP A 19 -7.98 -7.55 -39.63
N TRP A 20 -9.18 -7.04 -39.29
CA TRP A 20 -9.36 -6.21 -38.08
C TRP A 20 -9.31 -7.05 -36.80
N ARG A 21 -9.74 -8.31 -36.89
CA ARG A 21 -9.61 -9.24 -35.75
C ARG A 21 -8.14 -9.59 -35.49
N GLU A 22 -7.35 -9.82 -36.52
CA GLU A 22 -5.90 -10.08 -36.39
C GLU A 22 -5.18 -8.87 -35.80
N ARG A 23 -5.44 -7.65 -36.31
CA ARG A 23 -4.89 -6.42 -35.75
C ARG A 23 -5.26 -6.19 -34.29
N LEU A 24 -6.50 -6.53 -33.88
CA LEU A 24 -6.89 -6.49 -32.47
C LEU A 24 -6.06 -7.46 -31.64
N GLN A 25 -5.82 -8.69 -32.15
CA GLN A 25 -5.00 -9.67 -31.45
C GLN A 25 -3.56 -9.19 -31.31
N ASP A 26 -3.00 -8.58 -32.35
CA ASP A 26 -1.65 -8.00 -32.32
C ASP A 26 -1.53 -6.90 -31.26
N VAL A 27 -2.48 -5.95 -31.22
CA VAL A 27 -2.47 -4.88 -30.21
C VAL A 27 -2.63 -5.42 -28.81
N VAL A 28 -3.54 -6.40 -28.59
CA VAL A 28 -3.66 -7.04 -27.27
C VAL A 28 -2.37 -7.75 -26.89
N ALA A 29 -1.71 -8.40 -27.84
CA ALA A 29 -0.43 -9.06 -27.65
C ALA A 29 0.67 -8.06 -27.20
N GLU A 30 0.75 -6.88 -27.81
CA GLU A 30 1.71 -5.83 -27.41
C GLU A 30 1.55 -5.42 -25.94
N HIS A 31 0.33 -5.46 -25.38
CA HIS A 31 0.08 -5.17 -23.98
C HIS A 31 0.52 -6.29 -23.02
N LEU A 32 0.49 -7.55 -23.46
CA LEU A 32 0.65 -8.71 -22.57
C LEU A 32 1.99 -9.43 -22.72
N ILE A 33 2.46 -9.61 -23.96
CA ILE A 33 3.63 -10.44 -24.27
C ILE A 33 4.87 -10.03 -23.49
N PRO A 34 5.24 -8.74 -23.35
CA PRO A 34 6.48 -8.39 -22.66
C PRO A 34 6.54 -8.90 -21.21
N ALA A 35 5.39 -8.91 -20.51
CA ALA A 35 5.33 -9.43 -19.14
C ALA A 35 5.22 -10.97 -19.13
N LEU A 36 4.45 -11.56 -20.05
CA LEU A 36 4.33 -13.02 -20.13
C LEU A 36 5.67 -13.69 -20.44
N GLU A 37 6.45 -13.13 -21.35
CA GLU A 37 7.78 -13.64 -21.69
C GLU A 37 8.76 -13.50 -20.52
N GLU A 38 8.78 -12.37 -19.83
CA GLU A 38 9.69 -12.13 -18.70
C GLU A 38 9.45 -13.12 -17.56
N PHE A 39 8.19 -13.44 -17.26
CA PHE A 39 7.82 -14.33 -16.16
C PHE A 39 7.57 -15.77 -16.62
N GLU A 40 7.84 -16.10 -17.87
CA GLU A 40 7.63 -17.45 -18.46
C GLU A 40 6.19 -17.96 -18.25
N LEU A 41 5.19 -17.07 -18.37
CA LEU A 41 3.77 -17.38 -18.22
C LEU A 41 3.06 -17.43 -19.57
N ASP A 42 2.02 -18.23 -19.65
CA ASP A 42 1.00 -18.14 -20.69
C ASP A 42 -0.28 -17.43 -20.17
N GLN A 43 -1.30 -17.32 -21.02
CA GLN A 43 -2.55 -16.65 -20.62
C GLN A 43 -3.31 -17.43 -19.54
N GLU A 44 -3.22 -18.76 -19.52
CA GLU A 44 -3.85 -19.60 -18.50
C GLU A 44 -3.14 -19.41 -17.16
N GLY A 45 -1.81 -19.47 -17.13
CA GLY A 45 -0.99 -19.19 -15.94
C GLY A 45 -1.19 -17.78 -15.40
N LEU A 46 -1.38 -16.78 -16.27
CA LEU A 46 -1.73 -15.42 -15.85
C LEU A 46 -3.11 -15.37 -15.16
N ALA A 47 -4.10 -16.07 -15.72
CA ALA A 47 -5.45 -16.15 -15.16
C ALA A 47 -5.46 -16.85 -13.80
N ASP A 48 -4.71 -17.94 -13.67
CA ASP A 48 -4.55 -18.66 -12.40
C ASP A 48 -3.87 -17.81 -11.33
N LEU A 49 -2.87 -17.03 -11.73
CA LEU A 49 -2.07 -16.20 -10.81
C LEU A 49 -2.82 -14.94 -10.33
N LEU A 50 -3.42 -14.19 -11.23
CA LEU A 50 -4.06 -12.89 -10.94
C LEU A 50 -5.59 -12.97 -10.80
N GLY A 51 -6.20 -14.03 -11.30
CA GLY A 51 -7.65 -14.23 -11.36
C GLY A 51 -8.28 -13.81 -12.70
N GLU A 52 -9.31 -14.55 -13.13
CA GLU A 52 -10.00 -14.35 -14.42
C GLU A 52 -10.55 -12.93 -14.62
N GLN A 53 -10.91 -12.24 -13.54
CA GLN A 53 -11.37 -10.86 -13.61
C GLN A 53 -10.36 -9.90 -14.24
N TRP A 54 -9.06 -10.13 -13.99
CA TRP A 54 -8.00 -9.29 -14.52
C TRP A 54 -7.73 -9.58 -15.99
N THR A 55 -7.90 -10.80 -16.47
CA THR A 55 -7.75 -11.12 -17.91
C THR A 55 -8.73 -10.32 -18.76
N GLY A 56 -9.98 -10.14 -18.27
CA GLY A 56 -10.97 -9.30 -18.94
C GLY A 56 -10.60 -7.82 -18.97
N VAL A 57 -10.06 -7.28 -17.86
CA VAL A 57 -9.60 -5.87 -17.79
C VAL A 57 -8.40 -5.65 -18.71
N LEU A 58 -7.42 -6.56 -18.69
CA LEU A 58 -6.20 -6.48 -19.51
C LEU A 58 -6.53 -6.57 -21.00
N TRP A 59 -7.41 -7.49 -21.39
CA TRP A 59 -7.94 -7.54 -22.75
C TRP A 59 -8.63 -6.22 -23.11
N GLY A 60 -9.41 -5.65 -22.19
CA GLY A 60 -10.04 -4.34 -22.35
C GLY A 60 -9.04 -3.21 -22.59
N CYS A 61 -7.88 -3.20 -21.92
CA CYS A 61 -6.81 -2.23 -22.17
C CYS A 61 -6.33 -2.27 -23.63
N GLY A 62 -6.01 -3.46 -24.14
CA GLY A 62 -5.59 -3.64 -25.53
C GLY A 62 -6.73 -3.34 -26.52
N PHE A 63 -7.97 -3.75 -26.21
CA PHE A 63 -9.14 -3.44 -27.03
C PHE A 63 -9.36 -1.92 -27.15
N GLU A 64 -9.35 -1.19 -26.05
CA GLU A 64 -9.53 0.27 -26.05
C GLU A 64 -8.37 0.97 -26.77
N ASP A 65 -7.15 0.43 -26.69
CA ASP A 65 -6.01 0.95 -27.45
C ASP A 65 -6.19 0.72 -28.95
N PHE A 66 -6.58 -0.49 -29.35
CA PHE A 66 -6.90 -0.81 -30.73
C PHE A 66 -7.94 0.15 -31.34
N LEU A 67 -8.96 0.58 -30.57
CA LEU A 67 -9.94 1.53 -31.07
C LEU A 67 -9.32 2.89 -31.44
N GLY A 68 -8.22 3.27 -30.80
CA GLY A 68 -7.47 4.51 -31.09
C GLY A 68 -6.50 4.39 -32.26
N GLN A 69 -6.11 3.18 -32.65
CA GLN A 69 -5.08 2.92 -33.67
C GLN A 69 -5.54 3.36 -35.06
N ARG A 70 -4.60 3.88 -35.84
CA ARG A 70 -4.82 4.29 -37.23
C ARG A 70 -3.92 3.49 -38.17
N TYR A 71 -4.54 2.85 -39.13
CA TYR A 71 -3.88 2.06 -40.16
C TYR A 71 -3.99 2.75 -41.54
N GLU A 72 -3.29 2.26 -42.55
CA GLU A 72 -3.35 2.82 -43.90
C GLU A 72 -4.78 2.86 -44.47
N ASP A 73 -5.58 1.85 -44.15
CA ASP A 73 -6.99 1.71 -44.54
C ASP A 73 -7.99 2.40 -43.59
N GLY A 74 -7.49 3.15 -42.57
CA GLY A 74 -8.28 3.97 -41.67
C GLY A 74 -8.30 3.49 -40.24
N ASN A 75 -9.41 3.73 -39.54
CA ASN A 75 -9.66 3.37 -38.15
C ASN A 75 -10.93 2.52 -38.05
N ILE A 76 -10.93 1.53 -37.18
CA ILE A 76 -12.05 0.56 -37.03
C ILE A 76 -13.36 1.23 -36.56
N VAL A 77 -13.28 2.22 -35.68
CA VAL A 77 -14.46 2.96 -35.18
C VAL A 77 -15.09 3.76 -36.33
N ASP A 78 -14.26 4.46 -37.12
CA ASP A 78 -14.74 5.22 -38.28
C ASP A 78 -15.42 4.29 -39.30
N LEU A 79 -14.79 3.14 -39.56
CA LEU A 79 -15.33 2.13 -40.47
C LEU A 79 -16.67 1.57 -39.96
N TYR A 80 -16.73 1.23 -38.67
CA TYR A 80 -17.97 0.75 -38.04
C TYR A 80 -19.08 1.80 -38.10
N LEU A 81 -18.81 3.01 -37.69
CA LEU A 81 -19.79 4.11 -37.70
C LEU A 81 -20.30 4.40 -39.11
N LYS A 82 -19.41 4.34 -40.11
CA LYS A 82 -19.79 4.50 -41.53
C LYS A 82 -20.71 3.37 -42.02
N ARG A 83 -20.39 2.12 -41.67
CA ARG A 83 -21.11 0.94 -42.22
C ARG A 83 -22.32 0.54 -41.38
N ARG A 84 -22.27 0.75 -40.05
CA ARG A 84 -23.26 0.24 -39.09
C ARG A 84 -23.78 1.30 -38.09
N GLY A 85 -23.26 2.51 -38.11
CA GLY A 85 -23.64 3.58 -37.17
C GLY A 85 -25.14 3.90 -37.16
N TRP A 86 -25.86 3.58 -38.21
CA TRP A 86 -27.32 3.70 -38.27
C TRP A 86 -28.07 2.76 -37.31
N LYS A 87 -27.41 1.70 -36.82
CA LYS A 87 -27.94 0.77 -35.80
C LYS A 87 -27.69 1.28 -34.37
N GLU A 88 -26.80 2.21 -34.22
CA GLU A 88 -26.39 2.74 -32.92
C GLU A 88 -27.23 3.97 -32.54
N THR A 89 -27.46 4.13 -31.23
CA THR A 89 -28.03 5.37 -30.69
C THR A 89 -27.09 6.57 -30.96
N ALA A 90 -27.63 7.76 -30.94
CA ALA A 90 -26.80 8.97 -31.07
C ALA A 90 -25.76 9.04 -29.93
N LEU A 91 -26.12 8.61 -28.73
CA LEU A 91 -25.23 8.54 -27.56
C LEU A 91 -24.07 7.57 -27.81
N ASN A 92 -24.37 6.33 -28.25
CA ASN A 92 -23.35 5.32 -28.52
C ASN A 92 -22.39 5.74 -29.64
N ARG A 93 -22.90 6.39 -30.69
CA ARG A 93 -22.03 6.93 -31.76
C ARG A 93 -21.07 7.99 -31.23
N ALA A 94 -21.56 8.90 -30.40
CA ALA A 94 -20.74 9.93 -29.80
C ALA A 94 -19.69 9.33 -28.83
N TYR A 95 -20.09 8.34 -28.04
CA TYR A 95 -19.20 7.61 -27.12
C TYR A 95 -18.07 6.92 -27.88
N PHE A 96 -18.35 6.16 -28.93
CA PHE A 96 -17.32 5.48 -29.72
C PHE A 96 -16.31 6.48 -30.34
N ALA A 97 -16.81 7.58 -30.91
CA ALA A 97 -15.93 8.60 -31.44
C ALA A 97 -15.06 9.23 -30.35
N ALA A 98 -15.61 9.50 -29.16
CA ALA A 98 -14.88 10.06 -28.04
C ALA A 98 -13.87 9.05 -27.45
N LEU A 99 -14.25 7.77 -27.32
CA LEU A 99 -13.37 6.70 -26.80
C LEU A 99 -12.17 6.47 -27.73
N ARG A 100 -12.38 6.45 -29.06
CA ARG A 100 -11.30 6.37 -30.06
C ARG A 100 -10.26 7.47 -29.83
N ASP A 101 -10.70 8.65 -29.45
CA ASP A 101 -9.85 9.80 -29.31
C ASP A 101 -9.29 10.00 -27.89
N ALA A 102 -9.75 9.25 -26.89
CA ALA A 102 -9.31 9.36 -25.51
C ALA A 102 -8.04 8.53 -25.27
N PRO A 103 -6.88 9.12 -24.92
CA PRO A 103 -5.71 8.35 -24.51
C PRO A 103 -5.90 7.77 -23.12
N VAL A 104 -5.21 6.66 -22.81
CA VAL A 104 -4.99 6.27 -21.44
C VAL A 104 -4.03 7.25 -20.78
N SER A 105 -4.29 7.61 -19.52
CA SER A 105 -3.37 8.39 -18.69
C SER A 105 -3.39 7.91 -17.26
N LEU A 106 -2.42 8.38 -16.46
CA LEU A 106 -2.35 8.12 -15.03
C LEU A 106 -3.05 9.25 -14.27
N TYR A 107 -4.06 8.90 -13.51
CA TYR A 107 -4.85 9.87 -12.75
C TYR A 107 -4.72 9.64 -11.24
N GLU A 108 -4.72 10.73 -10.48
CA GLU A 108 -4.92 10.73 -9.03
C GLU A 108 -6.39 11.01 -8.73
N VAL A 109 -6.97 10.18 -7.86
CA VAL A 109 -8.39 10.23 -7.49
C VAL A 109 -8.59 11.16 -6.31
N SER A 110 -9.60 12.03 -6.38
CA SER A 110 -10.02 12.89 -5.26
C SER A 110 -11.53 13.09 -5.25
N ASN A 111 -12.06 13.67 -4.18
CA ASN A 111 -13.49 14.00 -4.03
C ASN A 111 -14.42 12.82 -4.35
N VAL A 112 -14.08 11.63 -3.84
CA VAL A 112 -14.86 10.41 -4.10
C VAL A 112 -16.23 10.50 -3.44
N GLN A 113 -17.28 10.42 -4.26
CA GLN A 113 -18.67 10.30 -3.83
C GLN A 113 -19.16 8.89 -4.17
N PRO A 114 -19.18 7.96 -3.22
CA PRO A 114 -19.50 6.56 -3.47
C PRO A 114 -20.81 6.39 -4.24
N GLY A 115 -20.78 5.60 -5.32
CA GLY A 115 -21.92 5.33 -6.19
C GLY A 115 -22.34 6.47 -7.10
N THR A 116 -21.55 7.56 -7.19
CA THR A 116 -21.96 8.76 -7.95
C THR A 116 -20.84 9.34 -8.82
N SER A 117 -19.74 9.78 -8.24
CA SER A 117 -18.70 10.52 -8.98
C SER A 117 -17.37 10.57 -8.22
N MET A 118 -16.33 10.95 -8.93
CA MET A 118 -15.02 11.29 -8.39
C MET A 118 -14.34 12.34 -9.26
N THR A 119 -13.34 13.02 -8.72
CA THR A 119 -12.49 13.95 -9.48
C THR A 119 -11.17 13.26 -9.82
N LEU A 120 -10.75 13.38 -11.07
CA LEU A 120 -9.51 12.82 -11.60
C LEU A 120 -8.56 13.94 -12.00
N ARG A 121 -7.35 13.95 -11.45
CA ARG A 121 -6.25 14.84 -11.83
C ARG A 121 -5.23 14.05 -12.62
N ASP A 122 -5.01 14.45 -13.87
CA ASP A 122 -3.99 13.83 -14.73
C ASP A 122 -2.59 14.14 -14.20
N LEU A 123 -1.79 13.10 -13.97
CA LEU A 123 -0.42 13.22 -13.47
C LEU A 123 0.62 13.36 -14.59
N LEU A 124 0.25 13.05 -15.82
CA LEU A 124 1.14 13.04 -16.99
C LEU A 124 0.90 14.21 -17.96
N SER A 125 -0.14 15.02 -17.73
CA SER A 125 -0.43 16.22 -18.53
C SER A 125 -0.74 17.41 -17.64
N ASP A 126 -0.85 18.59 -18.24
CA ASP A 126 -1.25 19.83 -17.55
C ASP A 126 -2.76 20.10 -17.68
N ALA A 127 -3.55 19.07 -18.00
CA ALA A 127 -5.01 19.18 -18.09
C ALA A 127 -5.61 19.50 -16.71
N ALA A 128 -6.66 20.35 -16.72
CA ALA A 128 -7.39 20.63 -15.49
C ALA A 128 -8.05 19.35 -14.94
N PRO A 129 -8.18 19.22 -13.60
CA PRO A 129 -8.91 18.12 -13.01
C PRO A 129 -10.33 18.01 -13.53
N VAL A 130 -10.80 16.79 -13.75
CA VAL A 130 -12.11 16.52 -14.33
C VAL A 130 -12.97 15.67 -13.40
N THR A 131 -14.23 16.04 -13.21
CA THR A 131 -15.19 15.21 -12.49
C THR A 131 -15.83 14.21 -13.45
N VAL A 132 -15.74 12.93 -13.07
CA VAL A 132 -16.33 11.81 -13.80
C VAL A 132 -17.50 11.22 -13.05
N LYS A 133 -18.54 10.81 -13.77
CA LYS A 133 -19.65 10.02 -13.21
C LYS A 133 -19.27 8.54 -13.26
N GLU A 134 -19.20 7.92 -12.11
CA GLU A 134 -18.81 6.52 -11.99
C GLU A 134 -19.45 5.89 -10.74
N ILE A 135 -20.09 4.72 -10.90
CA ILE A 135 -20.84 4.07 -9.83
C ILE A 135 -20.01 2.97 -9.16
N SER A 136 -19.40 2.11 -9.97
CA SER A 136 -18.75 0.88 -9.48
C SER A 136 -17.41 1.18 -8.82
N ALA A 137 -16.53 1.85 -9.53
CA ALA A 137 -15.17 2.15 -9.07
C ALA A 137 -15.15 3.08 -7.84
N THR A 138 -16.11 4.02 -7.74
CA THR A 138 -16.22 4.92 -6.57
C THR A 138 -16.57 4.22 -5.25
N ARG A 139 -16.99 2.95 -5.28
CA ARG A 139 -17.25 2.16 -4.07
C ARG A 139 -15.98 1.58 -3.47
N THR A 140 -14.97 1.34 -4.29
CA THR A 140 -13.70 0.71 -3.89
C THR A 140 -12.54 1.69 -3.88
N LEU A 141 -12.53 2.67 -4.81
CA LEU A 141 -11.51 3.70 -4.85
C LEU A 141 -11.61 4.66 -3.66
N LYS A 142 -10.46 5.08 -3.19
CA LYS A 142 -10.30 6.01 -2.06
C LYS A 142 -9.60 7.28 -2.52
N GLN A 143 -9.68 8.32 -1.68
CA GLN A 143 -8.91 9.54 -1.85
C GLN A 143 -7.42 9.21 -2.06
N TRP A 144 -6.80 9.85 -3.06
CA TRP A 144 -5.40 9.70 -3.45
C TRP A 144 -5.02 8.37 -4.11
N ASP A 145 -6.00 7.53 -4.45
CA ASP A 145 -5.71 6.38 -5.31
C ASP A 145 -5.19 6.87 -6.66
N ARG A 146 -4.30 6.08 -7.25
CA ARG A 146 -3.80 6.31 -8.60
C ARG A 146 -4.32 5.21 -9.52
N ILE A 147 -4.86 5.62 -10.65
CA ILE A 147 -5.45 4.71 -11.63
C ILE A 147 -5.01 5.06 -13.03
N ALA A 148 -4.77 4.05 -13.87
CA ALA A 148 -4.65 4.24 -15.30
C ALA A 148 -6.00 3.92 -15.95
N VAL A 149 -6.54 4.86 -16.72
CA VAL A 149 -7.85 4.77 -17.35
C VAL A 149 -7.98 5.77 -18.50
N ARG A 150 -8.95 5.58 -19.39
CA ARG A 150 -9.35 6.57 -20.39
C ARG A 150 -10.52 7.38 -19.85
N VAL A 151 -10.42 8.70 -19.89
CA VAL A 151 -11.51 9.62 -19.54
C VAL A 151 -12.21 10.02 -20.83
N VAL A 152 -13.48 9.72 -20.92
CA VAL A 152 -14.29 9.89 -22.12
C VAL A 152 -15.34 10.96 -21.89
N PRO A 153 -15.40 12.04 -22.70
CA PRO A 153 -16.46 13.02 -22.61
C PRO A 153 -17.78 12.43 -23.11
N GLU A 154 -18.85 12.65 -22.34
CA GLU A 154 -20.20 12.23 -22.68
C GLU A 154 -21.19 13.36 -22.40
N ARG A 155 -21.65 14.06 -23.47
CA ARG A 155 -22.54 15.23 -23.39
C ARG A 155 -22.01 16.33 -22.45
N ASP A 156 -22.60 16.41 -21.25
CA ASP A 156 -22.35 17.43 -20.21
C ASP A 156 -21.45 16.93 -19.07
N HIS A 157 -20.95 15.70 -19.14
CA HIS A 157 -20.10 15.10 -18.13
C HIS A 157 -19.01 14.22 -18.76
N HIS A 158 -18.17 13.65 -17.90
CA HIS A 158 -17.18 12.66 -18.31
C HIS A 158 -17.48 11.34 -17.61
N VAL A 159 -17.08 10.25 -18.26
CA VAL A 159 -17.12 8.89 -17.72
C VAL A 159 -15.73 8.28 -17.87
N ILE A 160 -15.45 7.21 -17.15
CA ILE A 160 -14.27 6.40 -17.40
C ILE A 160 -14.62 5.23 -18.31
N SER A 161 -13.64 4.76 -19.08
CA SER A 161 -13.78 3.53 -19.87
C SER A 161 -13.81 2.29 -18.98
N GLY A 162 -14.09 1.11 -19.58
CA GLY A 162 -14.21 -0.14 -18.84
C GLY A 162 -12.86 -0.70 -18.32
N ALA A 163 -11.75 -0.34 -18.95
CA ALA A 163 -10.42 -0.86 -18.62
C ALA A 163 -9.73 0.08 -17.61
N LEU A 164 -9.90 -0.20 -16.31
CA LEU A 164 -9.28 0.54 -15.22
C LEU A 164 -8.24 -0.33 -14.52
N LEU A 165 -7.01 0.17 -14.39
CA LEU A 165 -5.92 -0.45 -13.64
C LEU A 165 -5.56 0.41 -12.41
N PRO A 166 -5.59 -0.14 -11.19
CA PRO A 166 -5.12 0.56 -9.99
C PRO A 166 -3.60 0.54 -9.92
N PHE A 167 -2.99 1.69 -9.64
CA PHE A 167 -1.54 1.86 -9.58
C PHE A 167 -1.07 2.13 -8.16
N ARG A 168 -0.21 1.27 -7.65
CA ARG A 168 0.52 1.48 -6.39
C ARG A 168 1.73 2.38 -6.64
N ALA A 169 2.38 2.86 -5.58
CA ALA A 169 3.55 3.73 -5.70
C ALA A 169 4.66 3.09 -6.55
N GLU A 170 5.00 1.83 -6.29
CA GLU A 170 5.99 1.08 -7.05
C GLU A 170 5.64 0.91 -8.53
N THR A 171 4.35 0.67 -8.82
CA THR A 171 3.85 0.59 -10.20
C THR A 171 3.94 1.93 -10.92
N VAL A 172 3.68 3.03 -10.20
CA VAL A 172 3.84 4.40 -10.75
C VAL A 172 5.31 4.68 -11.08
N ASP A 173 6.23 4.34 -10.17
CA ASP A 173 7.67 4.55 -10.40
C ASP A 173 8.17 3.73 -11.59
N PHE A 174 7.71 2.49 -11.72
CA PHE A 174 8.05 1.63 -12.85
C PHE A 174 7.47 2.17 -14.17
N LEU A 175 6.21 2.61 -14.19
CA LEU A 175 5.57 3.27 -15.34
C LEU A 175 6.37 4.51 -15.76
N ILE A 176 6.69 5.41 -14.81
CA ILE A 176 7.43 6.65 -15.10
C ILE A 176 8.79 6.34 -15.71
N SER A 177 9.48 5.30 -15.22
CA SER A 177 10.76 4.86 -15.80
C SER A 177 10.56 4.38 -17.23
N GLY A 178 9.59 3.49 -17.49
CA GLY A 178 9.29 2.95 -18.81
C GLY A 178 8.90 4.04 -19.83
N LEU A 179 8.07 5.01 -19.41
CA LEU A 179 7.69 6.15 -20.25
C LEU A 179 8.89 7.04 -20.61
N ARG A 180 9.79 7.29 -19.63
CA ARG A 180 11.01 8.06 -19.89
C ARG A 180 11.95 7.36 -20.86
N ASP A 181 12.11 6.08 -20.71
CA ASP A 181 12.99 5.25 -21.56
C ASP A 181 12.44 5.19 -23.00
N ALA A 182 11.15 4.92 -23.16
CA ALA A 182 10.49 4.88 -24.47
C ALA A 182 10.55 6.22 -25.21
N LEU A 183 10.36 7.32 -24.49
CA LEU A 183 10.37 8.69 -25.04
C LEU A 183 11.76 9.34 -25.01
N LYS A 184 12.79 8.64 -24.53
CA LYS A 184 14.18 9.11 -24.40
C LYS A 184 14.30 10.42 -23.59
N LEU A 185 13.49 10.57 -22.53
CA LEU A 185 13.46 11.73 -21.65
C LEU A 185 14.51 11.60 -20.53
N LYS A 186 15.19 12.70 -20.20
CA LYS A 186 16.15 12.73 -19.10
C LYS A 186 15.41 12.80 -17.75
N LYS A 187 16.03 12.29 -16.68
CA LYS A 187 15.47 12.34 -15.30
C LYS A 187 15.06 13.75 -14.85
N ARG A 188 15.77 14.79 -15.30
CA ARG A 188 15.50 16.19 -14.94
C ARG A 188 14.34 16.82 -15.72
N ASP A 189 13.93 16.24 -16.85
CA ASP A 189 12.90 16.79 -17.69
C ASP A 189 11.54 16.53 -17.03
N ALA A 190 10.64 17.51 -17.03
CA ALA A 190 9.28 17.30 -16.54
C ALA A 190 8.59 16.24 -17.41
N LEU A 191 7.95 15.28 -16.75
CA LEU A 191 7.17 14.28 -17.46
C LEU A 191 5.79 14.87 -17.76
N ARG A 192 5.69 15.53 -18.92
CA ARG A 192 4.45 16.04 -19.47
C ARG A 192 4.30 15.52 -20.88
N LEU A 193 3.26 14.73 -21.08
CA LEU A 193 3.05 13.99 -22.32
C LEU A 193 1.95 14.62 -23.15
N THR A 194 2.18 14.69 -24.45
CA THR A 194 1.14 15.05 -25.41
C THR A 194 0.16 13.88 -25.57
N ARG A 195 -1.02 14.18 -26.11
CA ARG A 195 -2.03 13.16 -26.45
C ARG A 195 -1.44 12.06 -27.35
N ASP A 196 -0.69 12.42 -28.37
CA ASP A 196 -0.12 11.45 -29.30
C ASP A 196 0.94 10.57 -28.65
N GLN A 197 1.74 11.12 -27.72
CA GLN A 197 2.68 10.33 -26.92
C GLN A 197 1.95 9.34 -26.01
N LEU A 198 0.84 9.76 -25.36
CA LEU A 198 0.04 8.86 -24.52
C LEU A 198 -0.60 7.74 -25.35
N LEU A 199 -1.10 8.03 -26.55
CA LEU A 199 -1.63 7.00 -27.46
C LEU A 199 -0.54 6.00 -27.86
N THR A 200 0.66 6.46 -28.20
CA THR A 200 1.78 5.60 -28.59
C THR A 200 2.30 4.75 -27.41
N CYS A 201 2.23 5.27 -26.19
CA CYS A 201 2.74 4.61 -25.00
C CYS A 201 1.69 3.77 -24.26
N ALA A 202 0.49 3.57 -24.80
CA ALA A 202 -0.59 2.87 -24.14
C ALA A 202 -0.19 1.46 -23.64
N PRO A 203 0.55 0.61 -24.37
CA PRO A 203 0.98 -0.70 -23.88
C PRO A 203 1.84 -0.64 -22.63
N ILE A 204 2.62 0.45 -22.44
CA ILE A 204 3.52 0.60 -21.29
C ILE A 204 2.74 0.63 -19.96
N PHE A 205 1.53 1.20 -19.95
CA PHE A 205 0.68 1.23 -18.74
C PHE A 205 0.30 -0.17 -18.30
N THR A 206 -0.16 -1.00 -19.23
CA THR A 206 -0.56 -2.38 -18.95
C THR A 206 0.64 -3.23 -18.57
N THR A 207 1.73 -3.12 -19.35
CA THR A 207 2.97 -3.85 -19.09
C THR A 207 3.55 -3.50 -17.71
N ALA A 208 3.61 -2.21 -17.35
CA ALA A 208 4.10 -1.77 -16.05
C ALA A 208 3.25 -2.32 -14.88
N TRP A 209 1.94 -2.34 -15.06
CA TRP A 209 1.03 -2.92 -14.07
C TRP A 209 1.26 -4.43 -13.94
N LEU A 210 1.36 -5.15 -15.05
CA LEU A 210 1.59 -6.59 -15.08
C LEU A 210 2.91 -6.98 -14.41
N PHE A 211 4.01 -6.31 -14.74
CA PHE A 211 5.32 -6.60 -14.14
C PHE A 211 5.26 -6.56 -12.61
N ILE A 212 4.65 -5.55 -12.06
CA ILE A 212 4.58 -5.39 -10.59
C ILE A 212 3.59 -6.35 -9.94
N GLU A 213 2.41 -6.57 -10.53
CA GLU A 213 1.40 -7.45 -9.91
C GLU A 213 1.77 -8.93 -10.07
N ILE A 214 2.44 -9.35 -11.16
CA ILE A 214 2.96 -10.72 -11.31
C ILE A 214 4.09 -10.95 -10.31
N ASP A 215 5.12 -10.08 -10.28
CA ASP A 215 6.23 -10.20 -9.33
C ASP A 215 5.73 -10.31 -7.89
N ARG A 216 4.74 -9.49 -7.54
CA ARG A 216 4.12 -9.49 -6.24
C ARG A 216 3.32 -10.76 -5.92
N ALA A 217 2.63 -11.33 -6.93
CA ALA A 217 1.87 -12.56 -6.75
C ALA A 217 2.81 -13.77 -6.62
N LEU A 218 3.92 -13.78 -7.37
CA LEU A 218 4.94 -14.81 -7.29
C LEU A 218 5.82 -14.68 -6.04
N THR A 219 6.00 -13.45 -5.55
CA THR A 219 6.80 -13.16 -4.36
C THR A 219 5.90 -12.51 -3.30
N PRO A 220 5.01 -13.29 -2.65
CA PRO A 220 4.16 -12.72 -1.61
C PRO A 220 5.07 -12.14 -0.52
N ALA A 221 5.03 -10.82 -0.38
CA ALA A 221 5.77 -10.12 0.64
C ALA A 221 5.32 -10.64 2.00
N GLN A 222 6.11 -11.52 2.62
CA GLN A 222 5.96 -11.76 4.04
C GLN A 222 6.23 -10.42 4.72
N PRO A 223 5.29 -9.90 5.51
CA PRO A 223 5.52 -8.64 6.21
C PRO A 223 6.78 -8.83 7.06
N GLN A 224 7.85 -8.15 6.68
CA GLN A 224 9.08 -8.14 7.49
C GLN A 224 8.76 -7.32 8.73
N PHE A 225 8.67 -8.02 9.85
CA PHE A 225 8.54 -7.40 11.15
C PHE A 225 9.94 -7.15 11.69
N THR A 226 10.28 -5.89 11.93
CA THR A 226 11.55 -5.52 12.54
C THR A 226 11.32 -4.86 13.90
N ASN A 227 12.29 -4.98 14.80
CA ASN A 227 12.28 -4.25 16.07
C ASN A 227 13.00 -2.89 15.92
N SER A 228 13.04 -2.09 16.98
CA SER A 228 13.70 -0.77 16.99
C SER A 228 15.23 -0.84 16.83
N ASP A 229 15.84 -1.99 16.99
CA ASP A 229 17.26 -2.23 16.73
C ASP A 229 17.51 -2.54 15.25
N GLY A 230 16.45 -2.79 14.46
CA GLY A 230 16.51 -3.18 13.04
C GLY A 230 16.68 -4.69 12.84
N ASP A 231 16.49 -5.49 13.90
CA ASP A 231 16.56 -6.95 13.84
C ASP A 231 15.22 -7.52 13.38
N ASP A 232 15.23 -8.68 12.72
CA ASP A 232 14.01 -9.43 12.39
C ASP A 232 13.29 -9.89 13.65
N VAL A 233 11.96 -9.73 13.70
CA VAL A 233 11.16 -10.10 14.85
C VAL A 233 10.94 -11.61 14.91
N LEU A 234 11.63 -12.23 15.87
CA LEU A 234 11.42 -13.61 16.30
C LEU A 234 11.27 -13.63 17.82
N PHE A 235 10.15 -14.13 18.30
CA PHE A 235 9.93 -14.21 19.74
C PHE A 235 10.69 -15.40 20.35
N HIS A 236 11.59 -15.09 21.28
CA HIS A 236 12.35 -16.07 22.03
C HIS A 236 11.85 -16.11 23.47
N ASP A 237 11.30 -17.27 23.87
CA ASP A 237 10.93 -17.56 25.24
C ASP A 237 12.03 -18.44 25.87
N LEU A 238 12.79 -17.87 26.79
CA LEU A 238 13.88 -18.52 27.50
C LEU A 238 13.38 -18.93 28.88
N ARG A 239 13.43 -20.20 29.20
CA ARG A 239 13.01 -20.76 30.52
C ARG A 239 14.22 -21.27 31.27
N TYR A 240 14.57 -20.63 32.37
CA TYR A 240 15.64 -21.03 33.29
C TYR A 240 15.03 -21.67 34.53
N LEU A 241 15.34 -22.93 34.76
CA LEU A 241 14.97 -23.59 36.02
C LEU A 241 15.95 -23.18 37.14
N PHE A 242 15.44 -23.06 38.37
CA PHE A 242 16.28 -22.75 39.51
C PHE A 242 17.19 -23.92 39.86
N ALA A 243 18.40 -23.64 40.34
CA ALA A 243 19.26 -24.63 40.95
C ALA A 243 18.63 -25.16 42.26
N SER A 244 19.11 -26.30 42.74
CA SER A 244 18.58 -26.92 43.95
C SER A 244 18.71 -26.00 45.16
N GLY A 245 17.65 -25.79 45.92
CA GLY A 245 17.63 -24.94 47.11
C GLY A 245 17.47 -23.44 46.84
N VAL A 246 17.44 -22.99 45.57
CA VAL A 246 17.26 -21.58 45.22
C VAL A 246 15.82 -21.15 45.35
N THR A 247 15.60 -19.98 45.94
CA THR A 247 14.29 -19.33 46.10
C THR A 247 14.04 -18.25 45.07
N GLN A 248 12.78 -17.93 44.78
CA GLN A 248 12.43 -16.81 43.93
C GLN A 248 13.04 -15.50 44.41
N ARG A 249 13.07 -15.29 45.75
CA ARG A 249 13.62 -14.07 46.36
C ARG A 249 15.11 -13.89 46.03
N ALA A 250 15.90 -14.97 46.12
CA ALA A 250 17.33 -14.92 45.80
C ALA A 250 17.59 -14.53 44.33
N VAL A 251 16.74 -15.03 43.40
CA VAL A 251 16.83 -14.65 41.98
C VAL A 251 16.39 -13.21 41.78
N ALA A 252 15.27 -12.78 42.41
CA ALA A 252 14.79 -11.40 42.31
C ALA A 252 15.84 -10.39 42.78
N GLU A 253 16.50 -10.62 43.93
CA GLU A 253 17.55 -9.74 44.48
C GLU A 253 18.77 -9.61 43.51
N ARG A 254 19.01 -10.60 42.67
CA ARG A 254 20.05 -10.53 41.62
C ARG A 254 19.60 -9.74 40.41
N LEU A 255 18.34 -9.94 39.96
CA LEU A 255 17.79 -9.22 38.80
C LEU A 255 17.61 -7.72 39.09
N ASP A 256 17.22 -7.35 40.32
CA ASP A 256 17.10 -5.94 40.78
C ASP A 256 18.39 -5.13 40.65
N ARG A 257 19.55 -5.83 40.65
CA ARG A 257 20.87 -5.18 40.53
C ARG A 257 21.35 -5.02 39.10
N VAL A 258 20.62 -5.59 38.13
CA VAL A 258 21.01 -5.50 36.71
C VAL A 258 20.60 -4.16 36.15
N LYS A 259 21.57 -3.40 35.66
CA LYS A 259 21.30 -2.12 34.98
C LYS A 259 20.42 -2.36 33.76
N GLY A 260 19.31 -1.63 33.67
CA GLY A 260 18.34 -1.75 32.58
C GLY A 260 17.17 -2.68 32.87
N PHE A 261 17.18 -3.45 33.97
CA PHE A 261 16.03 -4.21 34.42
C PHE A 261 15.23 -3.37 35.40
N LEU A 262 14.01 -3.01 34.99
CA LEU A 262 13.09 -2.20 35.79
C LEU A 262 12.02 -3.11 36.42
N PRO A 263 11.95 -3.25 37.76
CA PRO A 263 10.93 -4.01 38.42
C PRO A 263 9.54 -3.40 38.18
N GLN A 264 8.59 -4.23 37.74
CA GLN A 264 7.17 -3.88 37.53
C GLN A 264 6.29 -4.46 38.65
N GLY A 265 6.88 -5.26 39.51
CA GLY A 265 6.25 -5.95 40.62
C GLY A 265 7.22 -6.94 41.27
N PRO A 266 6.76 -7.69 42.27
CA PRO A 266 7.63 -8.60 43.05
C PRO A 266 8.18 -9.80 42.23
N LYS A 267 7.65 -10.03 41.03
CA LYS A 267 8.00 -11.18 40.19
C LYS A 267 8.17 -10.82 38.69
N LEU A 268 8.06 -9.53 38.34
CA LEU A 268 8.04 -9.06 36.96
C LEU A 268 9.04 -7.93 36.76
N TRP A 269 9.83 -7.99 35.69
CA TRP A 269 10.78 -6.94 35.24
C TRP A 269 10.60 -6.66 33.77
N SER A 270 10.78 -5.41 33.40
CA SER A 270 10.95 -4.97 32.00
C SER A 270 12.41 -4.65 31.77
N TRP A 271 12.99 -5.19 30.70
CA TRP A 271 14.31 -4.82 30.24
C TRP A 271 14.19 -3.63 29.28
N LEU A 272 14.74 -2.48 29.68
CA LEU A 272 14.63 -1.23 28.96
C LEU A 272 15.88 -0.93 28.14
N ALA A 273 15.69 -0.28 27.00
CA ALA A 273 16.78 0.26 26.21
C ALA A 273 17.53 1.37 26.99
N GLU A 274 18.87 1.43 26.83
CA GLU A 274 19.61 2.61 27.31
C GLU A 274 19.19 3.83 26.53
N ARG A 275 18.93 4.98 27.20
CA ARG A 275 18.66 6.28 26.55
C ARG A 275 19.91 6.74 25.78
N LYS A 276 20.22 6.13 24.65
CA LYS A 276 21.12 6.65 23.64
C LYS A 276 20.31 7.25 22.51
N GLY A 277 20.72 8.44 22.07
CA GLY A 277 20.02 9.19 21.02
C GLY A 277 19.69 8.33 19.81
N ARG A 278 18.50 8.55 19.26
CA ARG A 278 17.90 7.94 18.09
C ARG A 278 18.91 7.72 16.96
N GLY A 279 19.24 6.48 16.70
CA GLY A 279 20.11 6.03 15.61
C GLY A 279 19.84 4.59 15.25
N GLY A 280 18.58 4.18 15.17
CA GLY A 280 18.18 2.89 14.59
C GLY A 280 18.20 3.00 13.07
N LYS A 281 18.80 2.04 12.37
CA LYS A 281 18.62 1.87 10.93
C LYS A 281 17.14 1.54 10.71
N ALA A 282 16.39 2.46 10.10
CA ALA A 282 15.02 2.19 9.67
C ALA A 282 15.09 1.12 8.58
N GLY A 283 14.70 -0.11 8.90
CA GLY A 283 14.42 -1.15 7.93
C GLY A 283 13.06 -0.90 7.27
N TYR A 284 12.88 -1.37 6.06
CA TYR A 284 11.58 -1.45 5.40
C TYR A 284 10.79 -2.58 6.09
N GLY A 285 9.85 -2.23 6.99
CA GLY A 285 9.03 -3.23 7.68
C GLY A 285 8.12 -2.63 8.76
N ILE A 286 7.18 -3.44 9.26
CA ILE A 286 6.34 -3.08 10.40
C ILE A 286 7.18 -3.18 11.67
N MET A 287 7.38 -2.07 12.38
CA MET A 287 8.14 -2.06 13.63
C MET A 287 7.27 -2.56 14.78
N LEU A 288 7.71 -3.67 15.41
CA LEU A 288 7.05 -4.30 16.56
C LEU A 288 7.92 -4.12 17.82
N ASP A 289 7.66 -3.04 18.56
CA ASP A 289 8.23 -2.84 19.90
C ASP A 289 7.18 -2.29 20.87
N THR A 290 7.32 -2.64 22.12
CA THR A 290 6.54 -2.06 23.21
C THR A 290 7.32 -0.88 23.81
N GLN A 291 6.65 0.25 24.05
CA GLN A 291 7.22 1.38 24.75
C GLN A 291 6.60 1.54 26.14
N MET A 292 7.43 1.92 27.11
CA MET A 292 7.03 2.26 28.46
C MET A 292 7.64 3.63 28.81
N GLU A 293 6.79 4.62 29.09
CA GLU A 293 7.21 6.00 29.37
C GLU A 293 8.19 6.60 28.35
N GLY A 294 7.98 6.27 27.04
CA GLY A 294 8.83 6.73 25.96
C GLY A 294 10.18 6.02 25.83
N VAL A 295 10.39 4.92 26.56
CA VAL A 295 11.57 4.06 26.46
C VAL A 295 11.16 2.72 25.87
N THR A 296 11.95 2.22 24.91
CA THR A 296 11.69 0.91 24.29
C THR A 296 11.90 -0.22 25.28
N VAL A 297 10.94 -1.13 25.39
CA VAL A 297 11.05 -2.38 26.15
C VAL A 297 11.69 -3.43 25.24
N LEU A 298 12.89 -3.88 25.61
CA LEU A 298 13.67 -4.87 24.86
C LEU A 298 13.23 -6.32 25.16
N GLY A 299 12.60 -6.53 26.34
CA GLY A 299 12.11 -7.83 26.79
C GLY A 299 11.46 -7.76 28.14
N SER A 300 10.85 -8.86 28.56
CA SER A 300 10.21 -9.04 29.88
C SER A 300 10.73 -10.28 30.59
N MET A 301 10.72 -10.25 31.91
CA MET A 301 11.14 -11.36 32.76
C MET A 301 10.11 -11.62 33.88
N GLU A 302 9.75 -12.86 34.07
CA GLU A 302 8.76 -13.28 35.06
C GLU A 302 9.27 -14.46 35.90
N LEU A 303 9.11 -14.40 37.24
CA LEU A 303 9.33 -15.53 38.13
C LEU A 303 8.05 -16.36 38.30
N LYS A 304 8.01 -17.55 37.70
CA LYS A 304 6.85 -18.44 37.74
C LYS A 304 7.24 -19.82 38.30
N GLY A 305 6.67 -20.18 39.46
CA GLY A 305 7.02 -21.43 40.14
C GLY A 305 8.52 -21.46 40.48
N LYS A 306 9.24 -22.47 39.99
CA LYS A 306 10.70 -22.64 40.16
C LYS A 306 11.47 -22.31 38.88
N ALA A 307 10.99 -21.32 38.12
CA ALA A 307 11.60 -20.90 36.88
C ALA A 307 11.60 -19.37 36.71
N LEU A 308 12.61 -18.87 36.02
CA LEU A 308 12.63 -17.56 35.43
C LEU A 308 12.27 -17.71 33.94
N LEU A 309 11.21 -17.01 33.52
CA LEU A 309 10.80 -16.90 32.11
C LEU A 309 11.28 -15.56 31.58
N VAL A 310 11.83 -15.55 30.38
CA VAL A 310 12.32 -14.34 29.70
C VAL A 310 11.82 -14.34 28.27
N THR A 311 11.17 -13.27 27.87
CA THR A 311 10.65 -13.11 26.53
C THR A 311 11.31 -11.89 25.86
N VAL A 312 11.86 -12.10 24.67
CA VAL A 312 12.43 -11.05 23.81
C VAL A 312 11.99 -11.27 22.36
N ASN A 313 12.10 -10.26 21.51
CA ASN A 313 11.57 -10.30 20.14
C ASN A 313 12.63 -10.30 19.04
N SER A 314 13.88 -10.67 19.36
CA SER A 314 14.90 -10.96 18.32
C SER A 314 15.97 -11.90 18.86
N THR A 315 16.72 -12.52 17.94
CA THR A 315 17.85 -13.40 18.26
C THR A 315 18.95 -12.61 18.96
N GLU A 316 19.24 -11.40 18.49
CA GLU A 316 20.28 -10.50 19.03
C GLU A 316 19.93 -10.06 20.45
N ARG A 317 18.66 -9.76 20.75
CA ARG A 317 18.19 -9.48 22.10
C ARG A 317 18.25 -10.72 23.00
N ALA A 318 17.94 -11.89 22.45
CA ALA A 318 18.06 -13.16 23.20
C ALA A 318 19.51 -13.40 23.62
N ASP A 319 20.49 -13.19 22.76
CA ASP A 319 21.89 -13.36 23.08
C ASP A 319 22.38 -12.33 24.12
N LYS A 320 21.96 -11.10 24.01
CA LYS A 320 22.28 -10.03 24.98
C LYS A 320 21.68 -10.37 26.37
N VAL A 321 20.41 -10.73 26.44
CA VAL A 321 19.76 -11.04 27.72
C VAL A 321 20.32 -12.33 28.37
N ARG A 322 20.66 -13.35 27.56
CA ARG A 322 21.35 -14.56 28.06
C ARG A 322 22.65 -14.22 28.77
N LYS A 323 23.43 -13.31 28.23
CA LYS A 323 24.68 -12.85 28.85
C LYS A 323 24.38 -12.12 30.15
N LEU A 324 23.43 -11.15 30.15
CA LEU A 324 23.05 -10.40 31.36
C LEU A 324 22.59 -11.31 32.47
N ILE A 325 21.74 -12.31 32.18
CA ILE A 325 21.22 -13.25 33.16
C ILE A 325 22.34 -14.18 33.69
N ARG A 326 23.23 -14.66 32.83
CA ARG A 326 24.37 -15.48 33.21
C ARG A 326 25.30 -14.73 34.17
N ASP A 327 25.59 -13.48 33.85
CA ASP A 327 26.50 -12.66 34.66
C ASP A 327 25.87 -12.26 36.00
N ALA A 328 24.56 -12.11 36.08
CA ALA A 328 23.85 -11.69 37.30
C ALA A 328 23.45 -12.87 38.23
N ALA A 329 22.97 -13.95 37.66
CA ALA A 329 22.33 -15.03 38.38
C ALA A 329 22.65 -16.45 37.85
N GLY A 330 23.73 -16.61 37.07
CA GLY A 330 24.08 -17.89 36.46
C GLY A 330 24.36 -19.00 37.46
N ASP A 331 24.85 -18.69 38.68
CA ASP A 331 25.03 -19.61 39.81
C ASP A 331 23.71 -20.10 40.43
N LEU A 332 22.63 -19.36 40.26
CA LEU A 332 21.29 -19.67 40.79
C LEU A 332 20.40 -20.41 39.80
N LEU A 333 20.77 -20.44 38.53
CA LEU A 333 19.95 -20.92 37.43
C LEU A 333 20.62 -22.08 36.70
N ARG A 334 19.81 -23.02 36.20
CA ARG A 334 20.27 -24.10 35.29
C ARG A 334 20.26 -23.62 33.84
N SER A 335 20.81 -24.44 32.92
CA SER A 335 20.71 -24.20 31.49
C SER A 335 19.28 -23.94 31.07
N HIS A 336 19.08 -22.98 30.19
CA HIS A 336 17.74 -22.59 29.70
C HIS A 336 17.25 -23.52 28.58
N LEU A 337 15.94 -23.63 28.49
CA LEU A 337 15.23 -24.11 27.30
C LEU A 337 14.76 -22.92 26.53
N THR A 338 14.90 -22.96 25.20
CA THR A 338 14.46 -21.89 24.30
C THR A 338 13.33 -22.39 23.42
N THR A 339 12.24 -21.63 23.33
CA THR A 339 11.19 -21.80 22.34
C THR A 339 11.23 -20.56 21.45
N ILE A 340 11.27 -20.78 20.14
CA ILE A 340 11.24 -19.67 19.14
C ILE A 340 9.90 -19.72 18.44
N ARG A 341 9.25 -18.54 18.29
CA ARG A 341 7.95 -18.41 17.63
C ARG A 341 7.98 -17.22 16.67
N THR A 342 7.43 -17.40 15.48
CA THR A 342 7.17 -16.32 14.53
C THR A 342 5.98 -15.47 14.98
N VAL A 343 5.82 -14.29 14.38
CA VAL A 343 4.66 -13.41 14.62
C VAL A 343 3.35 -14.13 14.31
N ASP A 344 3.30 -14.92 13.23
CA ASP A 344 2.10 -15.66 12.85
C ASP A 344 1.76 -16.77 13.82
N GLN A 345 2.77 -17.49 14.33
CA GLN A 345 2.57 -18.49 15.39
C GLN A 345 2.05 -17.85 16.67
N MET A 346 2.58 -16.69 17.07
CA MET A 346 2.08 -15.94 18.23
C MET A 346 0.62 -15.51 18.06
N ARG A 347 0.23 -15.05 16.88
CA ARG A 347 -1.17 -14.70 16.58
C ARG A 347 -2.09 -15.91 16.64
N ALA A 348 -1.66 -17.04 16.07
CA ALA A 348 -2.43 -18.28 16.11
C ALA A 348 -2.62 -18.80 17.54
N ASP A 349 -1.58 -18.72 18.39
CA ASP A 349 -1.66 -19.11 19.79
C ASP A 349 -2.59 -18.18 20.59
N GLN A 350 -2.51 -16.86 20.38
CA GLN A 350 -3.41 -15.89 21.02
C GLN A 350 -4.88 -16.08 20.64
N GLN A 351 -5.16 -16.51 19.41
CA GLN A 351 -6.52 -16.82 18.97
C GLN A 351 -7.08 -18.08 19.64
N ARG A 352 -6.21 -19.06 19.98
CA ARG A 352 -6.60 -20.30 20.66
C ARG A 352 -6.78 -20.12 22.17
N ASP A 353 -5.99 -19.24 22.77
CA ASP A 353 -5.95 -19.02 24.22
C ASP A 353 -6.79 -17.82 24.68
N ARG A 354 -7.67 -17.26 23.85
CA ARG A 354 -8.61 -16.23 24.31
C ARG A 354 -9.58 -16.85 25.31
N PRO A 355 -9.45 -16.57 26.64
CA PRO A 355 -10.54 -16.77 27.54
C PRO A 355 -11.68 -15.85 27.12
N SER A 356 -12.91 -16.29 27.19
CA SER A 356 -14.08 -15.44 27.15
C SER A 356 -14.16 -14.61 28.45
N GLU A 357 -13.22 -13.73 28.66
CA GLU A 357 -13.38 -12.70 29.67
C GLU A 357 -14.32 -11.66 29.05
N GLU A 358 -15.44 -11.44 29.71
CA GLU A 358 -16.30 -10.27 29.54
C GLU A 358 -15.41 -9.05 29.76
N VAL A 359 -14.84 -8.52 28.70
CA VAL A 359 -14.24 -7.18 28.70
C VAL A 359 -15.42 -6.26 28.94
N GLU A 360 -15.47 -5.54 30.04
CA GLU A 360 -16.39 -4.41 30.22
C GLU A 360 -16.33 -3.58 28.93
N GLU A 361 -17.43 -3.60 28.18
CA GLU A 361 -17.53 -2.89 26.92
C GLU A 361 -17.36 -1.39 27.22
N ILE A 362 -16.20 -0.86 26.92
CA ILE A 362 -15.98 0.59 26.90
C ILE A 362 -17.04 1.18 25.94
N PRO A 363 -17.85 2.15 26.38
CA PRO A 363 -18.86 2.75 25.52
C PRO A 363 -18.22 3.17 24.19
N PRO A 364 -18.82 2.82 23.03
CA PRO A 364 -18.22 3.05 21.71
C PRO A 364 -17.79 4.51 21.47
N ASP A 365 -18.53 5.48 22.02
CA ASP A 365 -18.21 6.89 21.90
C ASP A 365 -16.97 7.28 22.69
N PHE A 366 -16.79 6.71 23.90
CA PHE A 366 -15.60 6.96 24.71
C PHE A 366 -14.35 6.32 24.07
N ALA A 367 -14.49 5.12 23.54
CA ALA A 367 -13.40 4.44 22.81
C ALA A 367 -12.98 5.25 21.56
N ARG A 368 -13.95 5.81 20.82
CA ARG A 368 -13.69 6.69 19.67
C ARG A 368 -12.97 7.98 20.09
N GLN A 369 -13.42 8.62 21.18
CA GLN A 369 -12.79 9.84 21.68
C GLN A 369 -11.35 9.57 22.14
N LEU A 370 -11.13 8.53 22.93
CA LEU A 370 -9.79 8.14 23.40
C LEU A 370 -8.84 7.85 22.23
N MET A 371 -9.34 7.19 21.19
CA MET A 371 -8.54 6.90 19.99
C MET A 371 -8.20 8.19 19.24
N ARG A 372 -9.15 9.11 19.07
CA ARG A 372 -8.89 10.43 18.45
C ARG A 372 -7.82 11.20 19.21
N ASP A 373 -7.95 11.30 20.53
CA ASP A 373 -6.97 12.00 21.38
C ASP A 373 -5.58 11.37 21.27
N HIS A 374 -5.53 10.02 21.18
CA HIS A 374 -4.28 9.30 20.97
C HIS A 374 -3.67 9.61 19.59
N MET A 375 -4.47 9.59 18.54
CA MET A 375 -4.03 9.88 17.16
C MET A 375 -3.58 11.34 17.03
N ASP A 376 -4.31 12.29 17.60
CA ASP A 376 -3.93 13.70 17.63
C ASP A 376 -2.55 13.89 18.28
N LYS A 377 -2.34 13.28 19.42
CA LYS A 377 -1.05 13.33 20.10
C LYS A 377 0.05 12.70 19.26
N HIS A 378 -0.20 11.52 18.74
CA HIS A 378 0.76 10.77 17.91
C HIS A 378 1.17 11.57 16.67
N TYR A 379 0.22 12.11 15.90
CA TYR A 379 0.53 12.86 14.69
C TYR A 379 1.15 14.23 14.97
N ARG A 380 0.80 14.91 16.11
CA ARG A 380 1.52 16.13 16.53
C ARG A 380 3.00 15.84 16.81
N GLU A 381 3.29 14.74 17.49
CA GLU A 381 4.67 14.31 17.74
C GLU A 381 5.37 13.90 16.43
N THR A 382 4.66 13.28 15.48
CA THR A 382 5.18 12.87 14.17
C THR A 382 5.58 14.08 13.32
N LEU A 383 4.86 15.22 13.40
CA LEU A 383 5.23 16.42 12.65
C LEU A 383 6.62 16.98 13.04
N ASP A 384 7.09 16.69 14.26
CA ASP A 384 8.39 17.11 14.77
C ASP A 384 9.45 15.98 14.71
N ALA A 385 9.03 14.73 14.41
CA ALA A 385 9.92 13.58 14.33
C ALA A 385 10.57 13.45 12.96
N PRO A 386 11.85 13.02 12.88
CA PRO A 386 12.50 12.76 11.60
C PRO A 386 11.90 11.53 10.92
N ILE A 387 11.48 11.68 9.65
CA ILE A 387 10.87 10.63 8.84
C ILE A 387 11.85 10.19 7.75
N PRO A 388 12.16 8.89 7.61
CA PRO A 388 13.09 8.38 6.60
C PRO A 388 12.72 8.78 5.17
N ALA A 389 11.43 8.68 4.80
CA ALA A 389 10.92 9.08 3.48
C ALA A 389 11.17 10.57 3.16
N LEU A 390 11.29 11.42 4.19
CA LEU A 390 11.58 12.84 4.04
C LEU A 390 13.11 13.16 4.13
N GLY A 391 13.96 12.15 3.97
CA GLY A 391 15.40 12.27 4.11
C GLY A 391 15.85 12.53 5.54
N SER A 392 15.20 11.86 6.50
CA SER A 392 15.44 11.99 7.95
C SER A 392 15.23 13.41 8.50
N LYS A 393 14.44 14.22 7.83
CA LYS A 393 13.92 15.50 8.32
C LYS A 393 12.52 15.31 8.90
N SER A 394 12.13 16.18 9.82
CA SER A 394 10.73 16.24 10.23
C SER A 394 9.87 16.88 9.14
N PRO A 395 8.55 16.60 9.06
CA PRO A 395 7.65 17.28 8.15
C PRO A 395 7.76 18.80 8.22
N ARG A 396 7.79 19.39 9.43
CA ARG A 396 7.97 20.83 9.63
C ARG A 396 9.28 21.36 9.03
N GLN A 397 10.36 20.59 9.09
CA GLN A 397 11.65 20.97 8.51
C GLN A 397 11.66 20.80 6.98
N ALA A 398 11.03 19.74 6.48
CA ALA A 398 11.04 19.42 5.07
C ALA A 398 10.25 20.42 4.22
N VAL A 399 9.13 20.96 4.70
CA VAL A 399 8.27 21.91 3.95
C VAL A 399 8.95 23.23 3.57
N HIS A 400 10.07 23.57 4.18
CA HIS A 400 10.79 24.82 3.89
C HIS A 400 11.53 24.80 2.54
N THR A 401 11.66 23.65 1.90
CA THR A 401 12.28 23.53 0.56
C THR A 401 11.26 23.01 -0.45
N ALA A 402 11.33 23.44 -1.72
CA ALA A 402 10.41 22.99 -2.77
C ALA A 402 10.38 21.45 -2.88
N ALA A 403 11.54 20.82 -3.00
CA ALA A 403 11.64 19.35 -3.08
C ALA A 403 11.19 18.63 -1.78
N GLY A 404 11.37 19.25 -0.62
CA GLY A 404 10.88 18.71 0.65
C GLY A 404 9.37 18.86 0.78
N ARG A 405 8.81 19.95 0.27
CA ARG A 405 7.36 20.20 0.26
C ARG A 405 6.64 19.14 -0.57
N GLU A 406 7.13 18.82 -1.77
CA GLU A 406 6.56 17.74 -2.60
C GLU A 406 6.54 16.41 -1.86
N LYS A 407 7.66 16.04 -1.21
CA LYS A 407 7.71 14.81 -0.42
C LYS A 407 6.74 14.79 0.77
N VAL A 408 6.53 15.93 1.43
CA VAL A 408 5.57 16.04 2.54
C VAL A 408 4.15 15.91 2.02
N ILE A 409 3.83 16.49 0.87
CA ILE A 409 2.52 16.32 0.21
C ILE A 409 2.26 14.85 -0.10
N ASP A 410 3.21 14.16 -0.72
CA ASP A 410 3.08 12.73 -1.01
C ASP A 410 2.93 11.89 0.26
N TRP A 411 3.67 12.22 1.31
CA TRP A 411 3.57 11.55 2.60
C TRP A 411 2.19 11.75 3.27
N LEU A 412 1.64 12.97 3.26
CA LEU A 412 0.30 13.26 3.78
C LEU A 412 -0.78 12.51 3.00
N LYS A 413 -0.68 12.48 1.67
CA LYS A 413 -1.59 11.72 0.82
C LYS A 413 -1.53 10.22 1.11
N LEU A 414 -0.34 9.69 1.33
CA LEU A 414 -0.16 8.29 1.70
C LEU A 414 -0.81 7.96 3.05
N LEU A 415 -0.67 8.84 4.05
CA LEU A 415 -1.32 8.68 5.36
C LEU A 415 -2.85 8.65 5.24
N GLU A 416 -3.43 9.62 4.53
CA GLU A 416 -4.89 9.69 4.32
C GLU A 416 -5.40 8.48 3.54
N ASN A 417 -4.71 8.10 2.47
CA ASN A 417 -5.09 6.93 1.66
C ASN A 417 -5.02 5.64 2.46
N HIS A 418 -3.96 5.46 3.25
CA HIS A 418 -3.81 4.28 4.11
C HIS A 418 -4.91 4.22 5.17
N SER A 419 -5.21 5.33 5.83
CA SER A 419 -6.30 5.42 6.81
C SER A 419 -7.66 5.07 6.18
N ALA A 420 -7.96 5.61 5.00
CA ALA A 420 -9.21 5.37 4.28
C ALA A 420 -9.40 3.91 3.80
N ARG A 421 -8.35 3.09 3.79
CA ARG A 421 -8.40 1.68 3.38
C ARG A 421 -8.70 0.70 4.53
N HIS A 422 -8.68 1.16 5.76
CA HIS A 422 -9.17 0.34 6.87
C HIS A 422 -10.70 0.21 6.76
N ASP A 423 -11.20 -1.01 6.80
CA ASP A 423 -12.62 -1.29 6.51
C ASP A 423 -13.58 -0.75 7.57
N GLU A 424 -13.17 -0.72 8.85
CA GLU A 424 -13.97 -0.16 9.95
C GLU A 424 -13.08 0.32 11.11
N GLY A 425 -13.49 1.39 11.77
CA GLY A 425 -12.91 1.83 13.04
C GLY A 425 -12.57 3.32 13.09
N PRO A 426 -12.13 3.83 14.25
CA PRO A 426 -11.83 5.24 14.47
C PRO A 426 -10.70 5.80 13.59
N ILE A 427 -9.86 4.91 13.03
CA ILE A 427 -8.75 5.28 12.13
C ILE A 427 -9.30 5.74 10.78
N THR A 428 -10.34 5.09 10.26
CA THR A 428 -10.96 5.41 8.97
C THR A 428 -11.63 6.79 8.99
N GLU A 429 -12.13 7.22 10.15
CA GLU A 429 -12.83 8.48 10.35
C GLU A 429 -11.92 9.63 10.80
N TYR A 430 -10.59 9.41 10.90
CA TYR A 430 -9.68 10.43 11.38
C TYR A 430 -9.46 11.51 10.33
N ASP A 431 -9.71 12.78 10.71
CA ASP A 431 -9.52 13.93 9.83
C ASP A 431 -8.09 14.47 9.90
N PHE A 432 -7.34 14.29 8.80
CA PHE A 432 -5.98 14.80 8.64
C PHE A 432 -5.91 16.27 8.18
N SER A 433 -7.05 16.95 7.97
CA SER A 433 -7.09 18.32 7.42
C SER A 433 -6.22 19.30 8.21
N TRP A 434 -6.18 19.16 9.53
CA TRP A 434 -5.38 20.00 10.40
C TRP A 434 -3.86 19.89 10.13
N MET A 435 -3.37 18.74 9.70
CA MET A 435 -1.95 18.56 9.35
C MET A 435 -1.58 19.35 8.09
N TRP A 436 -2.47 19.36 7.10
CA TRP A 436 -2.31 20.16 5.90
C TRP A 436 -2.28 21.66 6.24
N ALA A 437 -3.21 22.12 7.09
CA ALA A 437 -3.28 23.50 7.57
C ALA A 437 -2.03 23.89 8.34
N GLU A 438 -1.58 23.04 9.27
CA GLU A 438 -0.42 23.31 10.14
C GLU A 438 0.90 23.38 9.36
N LEU A 439 0.99 22.66 8.22
CA LEU A 439 2.14 22.69 7.33
C LEU A 439 2.00 23.72 6.18
N GLY A 440 0.88 24.44 6.09
CA GLY A 440 0.61 25.44 5.05
C GLY A 440 0.48 24.82 3.66
N LEU A 441 -0.15 23.64 3.56
CA LEU A 441 -0.25 22.84 2.33
C LEU A 441 -1.71 22.59 1.91
N GLU A 442 -2.69 23.32 2.45
CA GLU A 442 -4.12 23.11 2.21
C GLU A 442 -4.49 23.15 0.73
N GLU A 443 -3.87 24.04 -0.03
CA GLU A 443 -4.11 24.17 -1.47
C GLU A 443 -3.74 22.92 -2.29
N HIS A 444 -2.92 22.01 -1.72
CA HIS A 444 -2.50 20.77 -2.37
C HIS A 444 -3.37 19.56 -2.01
N ARG A 445 -4.34 19.74 -1.10
CA ARG A 445 -5.28 18.69 -0.69
C ARG A 445 -6.49 18.57 -1.63
N MET A 446 -6.67 19.51 -2.57
CA MET A 446 -7.80 19.52 -3.52
C MET A 446 -7.60 18.54 -4.69
#